data_47237e8e3d6dce2742bda569c474b7cf
#
_entry.id   47237e8e3d6dce2742bda569c474b7cf
#
_cell.length_a   1.000
_cell.length_b   1.000
_cell.length_c   1.000
_cell.angle_alpha   90.00
_cell.angle_beta   90.00
_cell.angle_gamma   90.00
#
_symmetry.space_group_name_H-M   'P 1'
#
loop_
_entity.id
_entity.type
_entity.pdbx_description
1 polymer ?
#
loop_
_entity_poly.entity_id
_entity_poly.type
_entity_poly.pdbx_seq_one_letter_code
_entity_poly.pdbx_strand_id
1 'polypeptide(L)'
;MNSFRDMNNSKKTIVVGMSGGVDSSVSAYLLKEQGYKVVGLFMQNWQSEPGEVCTSEIDFEDASKVCDMLDIPLHKANFSDEYWDRVFEEFLNEHKKGRTPNPDILCNREIKFKSFLDYAFNIGADYIATGHYASLNDVDGMKLLVRAKDLEKDQTYFLHEVKDCLLYTSDAADE
;
A
#
# COMPACT_ATOMS: atom_id res chain seq x y z
N MET A 1 18.17 -21.30 11.82
CA MET A 1 17.81 -22.42 10.93
C MET A 1 16.65 -22.00 10.02
N ASN A 2 16.94 -21.21 8.94
CA ASN A 2 15.90 -20.64 8.05
C ASN A 2 16.26 -20.76 6.56
N SER A 3 16.99 -21.80 6.14
CA SER A 3 17.55 -21.84 4.77
C SER A 3 16.57 -22.28 3.66
N PHE A 4 15.40 -22.80 3.98
CA PHE A 4 14.43 -23.30 2.98
C PHE A 4 13.35 -22.26 2.59
N ARG A 5 13.03 -21.29 3.46
CA ARG A 5 12.11 -20.20 3.14
C ARG A 5 12.73 -19.22 2.12
N ASP A 6 14.01 -18.91 2.26
CA ASP A 6 14.70 -17.87 1.47
C ASP A 6 14.83 -18.20 -0.02
N MET A 7 14.98 -19.49 -0.40
CA MET A 7 15.19 -19.88 -1.80
C MET A 7 13.96 -19.71 -2.70
N ASN A 8 12.75 -19.69 -2.14
CA ASN A 8 11.53 -19.46 -2.93
C ASN A 8 11.18 -17.96 -3.00
N ASN A 9 11.51 -17.21 -1.96
CA ASN A 9 11.24 -15.78 -1.85
C ASN A 9 12.04 -14.97 -2.87
N SER A 10 13.31 -15.30 -3.12
CA SER A 10 14.18 -14.58 -4.06
C SER A 10 13.69 -14.60 -5.53
N LYS A 11 12.73 -15.49 -5.84
CA LYS A 11 12.08 -15.55 -7.16
C LYS A 11 10.82 -14.70 -7.25
N LYS A 12 10.33 -14.18 -6.12
CA LYS A 12 9.09 -13.41 -6.02
C LYS A 12 9.39 -11.93 -5.95
N THR A 13 8.71 -11.17 -6.77
CA THR A 13 8.78 -9.71 -6.77
C THR A 13 7.59 -9.13 -6.03
N ILE A 14 7.85 -8.32 -5.00
CA ILE A 14 6.84 -7.61 -4.24
C ILE A 14 6.96 -6.11 -4.49
N VAL A 15 5.88 -5.50 -4.95
CA VAL A 15 5.81 -4.05 -5.07
C VAL A 15 5.19 -3.47 -3.81
N VAL A 16 5.95 -2.63 -3.11
CA VAL A 16 5.54 -1.99 -1.85
C VAL A 16 5.08 -0.57 -2.12
N GLY A 17 3.86 -0.24 -1.67
CA GLY A 17 3.37 1.13 -1.69
C GLY A 17 4.15 2.01 -0.71
N MET A 18 5.05 2.84 -1.24
CA MET A 18 5.88 3.76 -0.46
C MET A 18 5.17 5.10 -0.30
N SER A 19 4.99 5.55 0.94
CA SER A 19 4.35 6.82 1.25
C SER A 19 5.31 7.90 1.78
N GLY A 20 6.60 7.57 1.95
CA GLY A 20 7.56 8.40 2.69
C GLY A 20 7.47 8.23 4.22
N GLY A 21 6.42 7.60 4.74
CA GLY A 21 6.24 7.34 6.17
C GLY A 21 6.95 6.08 6.67
N VAL A 22 7.05 5.96 8.00
CA VAL A 22 7.76 4.87 8.69
C VAL A 22 7.16 3.51 8.38
N ASP A 23 5.83 3.37 8.37
CA ASP A 23 5.16 2.08 8.26
C ASP A 23 5.44 1.39 6.91
N SER A 24 5.38 2.15 5.80
CA SER A 24 5.72 1.64 4.47
C SER A 24 7.21 1.31 4.35
N SER A 25 8.07 2.10 5.01
CA SER A 25 9.52 1.90 5.02
C SER A 25 9.91 0.62 5.75
N VAL A 26 9.29 0.38 6.91
CA VAL A 26 9.49 -0.85 7.69
C VAL A 26 8.98 -2.06 6.93
N SER A 27 7.81 -1.97 6.29
CA SER A 27 7.28 -3.05 5.45
C SER A 27 8.24 -3.43 4.32
N ALA A 28 8.82 -2.45 3.63
CA ALA A 28 9.80 -2.69 2.57
C ALA A 28 11.08 -3.34 3.12
N TYR A 29 11.58 -2.86 4.26
CA TYR A 29 12.75 -3.43 4.93
C TYR A 29 12.53 -4.90 5.31
N LEU A 30 11.43 -5.20 6.00
CA LEU A 30 11.13 -6.56 6.47
C LEU A 30 10.96 -7.55 5.32
N LEU A 31 10.32 -7.14 4.22
CA LEU A 31 10.19 -7.97 3.03
C LEU A 31 11.55 -8.23 2.36
N LYS A 32 12.44 -7.24 2.32
CA LYS A 32 13.81 -7.43 1.83
C LYS A 32 14.60 -8.38 2.71
N GLU A 33 14.51 -8.27 4.05
CA GLU A 33 15.16 -9.20 5.01
C GLU A 33 14.62 -10.63 4.88
N GLN A 34 13.36 -10.80 4.46
CA GLN A 34 12.77 -12.11 4.15
C GLN A 34 13.23 -12.68 2.80
N GLY A 35 14.09 -11.97 2.07
CA GLY A 35 14.70 -12.43 0.82
C GLY A 35 13.87 -12.19 -0.45
N TYR A 36 12.79 -11.41 -0.39
CA TYR A 36 12.02 -11.04 -1.56
C TYR A 36 12.75 -10.02 -2.45
N LYS A 37 12.43 -10.02 -3.73
CA LYS A 37 12.76 -8.89 -4.61
C LYS A 37 11.77 -7.77 -4.35
N VAL A 38 12.21 -6.72 -3.69
CA VAL A 38 11.35 -5.59 -3.33
C VAL A 38 11.51 -4.45 -4.33
N VAL A 39 10.40 -3.87 -4.73
CA VAL A 39 10.34 -2.67 -5.59
C VAL A 39 9.41 -1.67 -4.89
N GLY A 40 9.87 -0.46 -4.68
CA GLY A 40 9.03 0.63 -4.19
C GLY A 40 8.14 1.22 -5.29
N LEU A 41 6.92 1.60 -4.96
CA LEU A 41 6.04 2.37 -5.83
C LEU A 41 5.42 3.52 -5.04
N PHE A 42 5.79 4.74 -5.41
CA PHE A 42 5.19 5.94 -4.85
C PHE A 42 3.96 6.35 -5.68
N MET A 43 2.85 6.58 -5.00
CA MET A 43 1.58 7.00 -5.61
C MET A 43 1.39 8.49 -5.43
N GLN A 44 1.34 9.23 -6.53
CA GLN A 44 0.92 10.63 -6.53
C GLN A 44 -0.58 10.69 -6.82
N ASN A 45 -1.40 10.95 -5.78
CA ASN A 45 -2.86 10.98 -5.89
C ASN A 45 -3.42 12.40 -6.02
N TRP A 46 -2.55 13.41 -5.90
CA TRP A 46 -2.95 14.82 -5.96
C TRP A 46 -1.89 15.65 -6.67
N GLN A 47 -2.33 16.65 -7.41
CA GLN A 47 -1.46 17.67 -8.00
C GLN A 47 -1.77 19.00 -7.32
N SER A 48 -0.74 19.66 -6.79
CA SER A 48 -0.89 21.01 -6.24
C SER A 48 -1.02 22.04 -7.35
N GLU A 49 -1.74 23.12 -7.08
CA GLU A 49 -1.80 24.24 -8.00
C GLU A 49 -0.43 24.97 -8.09
N PRO A 50 -0.15 25.66 -9.20
CA PRO A 50 1.08 26.41 -9.36
C PRO A 50 1.25 27.44 -8.23
N GLY A 51 2.31 27.27 -7.42
CA GLY A 51 2.64 28.17 -6.30
C GLY A 51 2.33 27.62 -4.91
N GLU A 52 1.72 26.44 -4.79
CA GLU A 52 1.57 25.72 -3.52
C GLU A 52 2.74 24.79 -3.28
N VAL A 53 3.16 24.67 -2.01
CA VAL A 53 4.15 23.68 -1.60
C VAL A 53 3.51 22.30 -1.69
N CYS A 54 3.98 21.50 -2.63
CA CYS A 54 3.48 20.13 -2.80
C CYS A 54 4.07 19.21 -1.72
N THR A 55 3.27 18.85 -0.72
CA THR A 55 3.69 17.86 0.31
C THR A 55 4.08 16.53 -0.32
N SER A 56 3.45 16.17 -1.45
CA SER A 56 3.76 14.95 -2.21
C SER A 56 5.21 14.90 -2.74
N GLU A 57 5.86 16.05 -2.98
CA GLU A 57 7.27 16.09 -3.37
C GLU A 57 8.18 15.74 -2.19
N ILE A 58 7.88 16.26 -1.01
CA ILE A 58 8.60 15.95 0.23
C ILE A 58 8.46 14.46 0.55
N ASP A 59 7.25 13.95 0.50
CA ASP A 59 6.97 12.53 0.74
C ASP A 59 7.69 11.61 -0.26
N PHE A 60 7.78 12.04 -1.54
CA PHE A 60 8.53 11.33 -2.56
C PHE A 60 10.03 11.35 -2.30
N GLU A 61 10.58 12.48 -1.87
CA GLU A 61 12.00 12.58 -1.50
C GLU A 61 12.33 11.64 -0.33
N ASP A 62 11.47 11.58 0.68
CA ASP A 62 11.67 10.70 1.84
C ASP A 62 11.54 9.22 1.43
N ALA A 63 10.55 8.88 0.60
CA ALA A 63 10.45 7.54 0.03
C ALA A 63 11.70 7.16 -0.79
N SER A 64 12.24 8.11 -1.57
CA SER A 64 13.45 7.90 -2.38
C SER A 64 14.67 7.63 -1.49
N LYS A 65 14.87 8.43 -0.44
CA LYS A 65 15.96 8.22 0.51
C LYS A 65 15.91 6.83 1.16
N VAL A 66 14.72 6.38 1.55
CA VAL A 66 14.53 5.04 2.13
C VAL A 66 14.84 3.96 1.10
N CYS A 67 14.34 4.09 -0.12
CA CYS A 67 14.63 3.12 -1.19
C CYS A 67 16.12 3.04 -1.52
N ASP A 68 16.82 4.19 -1.55
CA ASP A 68 18.27 4.25 -1.74
C ASP A 68 19.01 3.55 -0.59
N MET A 69 18.61 3.79 0.67
CA MET A 69 19.19 3.11 1.84
C MET A 69 18.96 1.60 1.82
N LEU A 70 17.81 1.17 1.33
CA LEU A 70 17.45 -0.23 1.21
C LEU A 70 17.98 -0.88 -0.08
N ASP A 71 18.62 -0.12 -0.98
CA ASP A 71 19.06 -0.59 -2.29
C ASP A 71 17.94 -1.34 -3.02
N ILE A 72 16.78 -0.66 -3.16
CA ILE A 72 15.61 -1.11 -3.92
C ILE A 72 15.19 -0.06 -4.94
N PRO A 73 14.75 -0.45 -6.14
CA PRO A 73 14.26 0.51 -7.13
C PRO A 73 12.96 1.16 -6.67
N LEU A 74 12.78 2.45 -7.00
CA LEU A 74 11.55 3.20 -6.74
C LEU A 74 10.92 3.64 -8.06
N HIS A 75 9.65 3.30 -8.25
CA HIS A 75 8.81 3.84 -9.31
C HIS A 75 7.93 4.95 -8.76
N LYS A 76 7.58 5.92 -9.60
CA LYS A 76 6.57 6.95 -9.30
C LYS A 76 5.44 6.81 -10.32
N ALA A 77 4.21 6.64 -9.82
CA ALA A 77 3.01 6.62 -10.65
C ALA A 77 2.08 7.77 -10.24
N ASN A 78 1.50 8.42 -11.24
CA ASN A 78 0.51 9.46 -11.03
C ASN A 78 -0.90 8.88 -11.23
N PHE A 79 -1.70 8.91 -10.17
CA PHE A 79 -3.10 8.47 -10.14
C PHE A 79 -4.05 9.63 -9.81
N SER A 80 -3.64 10.89 -10.03
CA SER A 80 -4.44 12.06 -9.66
C SER A 80 -5.77 12.13 -10.40
N ASP A 81 -5.80 11.73 -11.67
CA ASP A 81 -7.03 11.73 -12.47
C ASP A 81 -7.99 10.64 -11.98
N GLU A 82 -7.47 9.40 -11.73
CA GLU A 82 -8.25 8.32 -11.18
C GLU A 82 -8.75 8.62 -9.76
N TYR A 83 -7.93 9.30 -8.95
CA TYR A 83 -8.32 9.70 -7.61
C TYR A 83 -9.44 10.74 -7.66
N TRP A 84 -9.32 11.72 -8.54
CA TRP A 84 -10.35 12.73 -8.74
C TRP A 84 -11.68 12.09 -9.13
N ASP A 85 -11.68 11.29 -10.20
CA ASP A 85 -12.90 10.72 -10.79
C ASP A 85 -13.58 9.69 -9.89
N ARG A 86 -12.80 8.86 -9.17
CA ARG A 86 -13.33 7.69 -8.45
C ARG A 86 -13.44 7.87 -6.95
N VAL A 87 -12.74 8.85 -6.37
CA VAL A 87 -12.71 9.09 -4.92
C VAL A 87 -13.27 10.47 -4.60
N PHE A 88 -12.68 11.52 -5.16
CA PHE A 88 -13.02 12.88 -4.76
C PHE A 88 -14.39 13.35 -5.28
N GLU A 89 -14.73 13.01 -6.50
CA GLU A 89 -16.06 13.34 -7.06
C GLU A 89 -17.18 12.64 -6.28
N GLU A 90 -17.02 11.36 -5.94
CA GLU A 90 -17.99 10.65 -5.10
C GLU A 90 -18.08 11.24 -3.69
N PHE A 91 -16.94 11.58 -3.09
CA PHE A 91 -16.89 12.30 -1.81
C PHE A 91 -17.70 13.59 -1.85
N LEU A 92 -17.54 14.44 -2.88
CA LEU A 92 -18.31 15.65 -3.04
C LEU A 92 -19.80 15.40 -3.24
N ASN A 93 -20.15 14.36 -4.01
CA ASN A 93 -21.56 14.03 -4.28
C ASN A 93 -22.28 13.54 -3.03
N GLU A 94 -21.63 12.75 -2.19
CA GLU A 94 -22.20 12.29 -0.91
C GLU A 94 -22.35 13.47 0.08
N HIS A 95 -21.38 14.38 0.14
CA HIS A 95 -21.49 15.60 0.93
C HIS A 95 -22.69 16.47 0.50
N LYS A 96 -22.92 16.63 -0.81
CA LYS A 96 -24.09 17.37 -1.33
C LYS A 96 -25.41 16.73 -0.91
N LYS A 97 -25.44 15.41 -0.65
CA LYS A 97 -26.61 14.67 -0.13
C LYS A 97 -26.71 14.72 1.40
N GLY A 98 -25.86 15.47 2.09
CA GLY A 98 -25.82 15.58 3.55
C GLY A 98 -25.24 14.35 4.25
N ARG A 99 -24.45 13.52 3.58
CA ARG A 99 -23.76 12.37 4.15
C ARG A 99 -22.29 12.73 4.45
N THR A 100 -21.66 11.95 5.33
CA THR A 100 -20.24 12.06 5.64
C THR A 100 -19.52 10.82 5.11
N PRO A 101 -19.05 10.83 3.85
CA PRO A 101 -18.33 9.71 3.27
C PRO A 101 -16.93 9.61 3.85
N ASN A 102 -16.33 8.41 3.77
CA ASN A 102 -14.94 8.19 4.13
C ASN A 102 -14.09 7.99 2.86
N PRO A 103 -13.32 9.01 2.45
CA PRO A 103 -12.51 8.93 1.23
C PRO A 103 -11.39 7.90 1.32
N ASP A 104 -10.92 7.53 2.53
CA ASP A 104 -9.84 6.56 2.70
C ASP A 104 -10.27 5.15 2.29
N ILE A 105 -11.54 4.78 2.56
CA ILE A 105 -12.10 3.50 2.12
C ILE A 105 -12.16 3.46 0.59
N LEU A 106 -12.66 4.53 -0.02
CA LEU A 106 -12.71 4.65 -1.48
C LEU A 106 -11.31 4.64 -2.09
N CYS A 107 -10.36 5.36 -1.50
CA CYS A 107 -8.96 5.36 -1.93
C CYS A 107 -8.34 3.97 -1.86
N ASN A 108 -8.56 3.23 -0.77
CA ASN A 108 -8.07 1.86 -0.67
C ASN A 108 -8.69 0.98 -1.78
N ARG A 109 -10.02 1.02 -1.95
CA ARG A 109 -10.72 0.20 -2.95
C ARG A 109 -10.33 0.54 -4.39
N GLU A 110 -10.36 1.83 -4.78
CA GLU A 110 -10.26 2.24 -6.18
C GLU A 110 -8.82 2.53 -6.62
N ILE A 111 -7.98 3.02 -5.71
CA ILE A 111 -6.61 3.41 -6.05
C ILE A 111 -5.62 2.34 -5.59
N LYS A 112 -5.50 2.07 -4.28
CA LYS A 112 -4.45 1.17 -3.76
C LYS A 112 -4.66 -0.29 -4.17
N PHE A 113 -5.88 -0.80 -4.12
CA PHE A 113 -6.16 -2.20 -4.46
C PHE A 113 -6.79 -2.39 -5.85
N LYS A 114 -6.68 -1.39 -6.73
CA LYS A 114 -7.06 -1.47 -8.14
C LYS A 114 -6.00 -0.83 -9.03
N SER A 115 -5.95 0.50 -9.16
CA SER A 115 -5.01 1.16 -10.08
C SER A 115 -3.53 0.87 -9.73
N PHE A 116 -3.17 0.89 -8.45
CA PHE A 116 -1.85 0.51 -7.98
C PHE A 116 -1.56 -0.97 -8.26
N LEU A 117 -2.53 -1.85 -8.00
CA LEU A 117 -2.39 -3.28 -8.26
C LEU A 117 -2.11 -3.55 -9.74
N ASP A 118 -2.92 -2.93 -10.63
CA ASP A 118 -2.75 -3.07 -12.08
C ASP A 118 -1.39 -2.57 -12.54
N TYR A 119 -0.94 -1.42 -12.02
CA TYR A 119 0.39 -0.89 -12.30
C TYR A 119 1.49 -1.83 -11.82
N ALA A 120 1.38 -2.34 -10.59
CA ALA A 120 2.37 -3.25 -10.00
C ALA A 120 2.51 -4.54 -10.83
N PHE A 121 1.42 -5.13 -11.27
CA PHE A 121 1.46 -6.32 -12.13
C PHE A 121 2.06 -6.02 -13.51
N ASN A 122 1.81 -4.84 -14.08
CA ASN A 122 2.39 -4.44 -15.35
C ASN A 122 3.92 -4.30 -15.30
N ILE A 123 4.47 -3.95 -14.13
CA ILE A 123 5.94 -3.92 -13.91
C ILE A 123 6.51 -5.25 -13.41
N GLY A 124 5.70 -6.31 -13.37
CA GLY A 124 6.15 -7.67 -13.09
C GLY A 124 6.08 -8.10 -11.62
N ALA A 125 5.21 -7.49 -10.81
CA ALA A 125 4.97 -7.92 -9.44
C ALA A 125 4.27 -9.29 -9.38
N ASP A 126 4.68 -10.14 -8.45
CA ASP A 126 3.92 -11.32 -8.03
C ASP A 126 2.91 -10.95 -6.93
N TYR A 127 3.26 -9.97 -6.08
CA TYR A 127 2.45 -9.48 -4.96
C TYR A 127 2.58 -7.98 -4.80
N ILE A 128 1.61 -7.39 -4.09
CA ILE A 128 1.72 -6.02 -3.57
C ILE A 128 1.78 -6.06 -2.04
N ALA A 129 2.38 -5.04 -1.46
CA ALA A 129 2.39 -4.83 -0.02
C ALA A 129 2.15 -3.34 0.31
N THR A 130 1.59 -3.12 1.48
CA THR A 130 1.34 -1.78 2.03
C THR A 130 1.67 -1.77 3.52
N GLY A 131 1.90 -0.60 4.09
CA GLY A 131 2.16 -0.41 5.52
C GLY A 131 0.89 -0.31 6.37
N HIS A 132 -0.23 -0.93 5.99
CA HIS A 132 -1.44 -0.89 6.82
C HIS A 132 -1.33 -1.76 8.07
N TYR A 133 -1.77 -1.20 9.20
CA TYR A 133 -1.91 -1.94 10.45
C TYR A 133 -3.20 -2.76 10.45
N ALA A 134 -3.08 -3.99 10.03
CA ALA A 134 -4.13 -5.00 10.05
C ALA A 134 -3.49 -6.38 10.13
N SER A 135 -4.23 -7.38 10.58
CA SER A 135 -3.75 -8.77 10.61
C SER A 135 -4.65 -9.66 9.75
N LEU A 136 -4.10 -10.79 9.31
CA LEU A 136 -4.86 -11.82 8.61
C LEU A 136 -4.73 -13.14 9.35
N ASN A 137 -5.86 -13.82 9.55
CA ASN A 137 -5.88 -15.20 10.02
C ASN A 137 -6.29 -16.13 8.89
N ASP A 138 -5.69 -17.31 8.86
CA ASP A 138 -6.10 -18.39 7.97
C ASP A 138 -7.02 -19.33 8.75
N VAL A 139 -8.26 -19.47 8.31
CA VAL A 139 -9.23 -20.39 8.87
C VAL A 139 -9.75 -21.26 7.73
N ASP A 140 -9.34 -22.52 7.73
CA ASP A 140 -9.74 -23.51 6.71
C ASP A 140 -9.45 -23.06 5.27
N GLY A 141 -8.33 -22.35 5.06
CA GLY A 141 -7.91 -21.83 3.75
C GLY A 141 -8.56 -20.51 3.34
N MET A 142 -9.43 -19.95 4.18
CA MET A 142 -9.97 -18.61 4.01
C MET A 142 -9.14 -17.59 4.77
N LYS A 143 -8.76 -16.50 4.09
CA LYS A 143 -8.08 -15.38 4.72
C LYS A 143 -9.10 -14.44 5.35
N LEU A 144 -9.08 -14.34 6.69
CA LEU A 144 -9.94 -13.44 7.44
C LEU A 144 -9.17 -12.20 7.86
N LEU A 145 -9.66 -11.04 7.45
CA LEU A 145 -9.15 -9.76 7.93
C LEU A 145 -9.53 -9.61 9.41
N VAL A 146 -8.52 -9.47 10.27
CA VAL A 146 -8.70 -9.29 11.71
C VAL A 146 -7.99 -8.04 12.18
N ARG A 147 -8.37 -7.56 13.36
CA ARG A 147 -7.81 -6.34 13.94
C ARG A 147 -6.31 -6.50 14.17
N ALA A 148 -5.58 -5.38 14.02
CA ALA A 148 -4.17 -5.32 14.33
C ALA A 148 -3.90 -5.62 15.82
N LYS A 149 -2.68 -6.08 16.13
CA LYS A 149 -2.23 -6.25 17.53
C LYS A 149 -2.24 -4.93 18.29
N ASP A 150 -1.79 -3.84 17.65
CA ASP A 150 -1.90 -2.48 18.17
C ASP A 150 -3.29 -1.92 17.83
N LEU A 151 -4.19 -1.97 18.81
CA LEU A 151 -5.58 -1.54 18.64
C LEU A 151 -5.74 -0.04 18.44
N GLU A 152 -4.77 0.77 18.88
CA GLU A 152 -4.79 2.23 18.69
C GLU A 152 -4.42 2.62 17.25
N LYS A 153 -3.67 1.77 16.56
CA LYS A 153 -3.26 1.95 15.16
C LYS A 153 -4.08 1.11 14.17
N ASP A 154 -5.06 0.35 14.64
CA ASP A 154 -5.82 -0.57 13.81
C ASP A 154 -6.48 0.12 12.61
N GLN A 155 -6.16 -0.36 11.40
CA GLN A 155 -6.66 0.16 10.13
C GLN A 155 -7.58 -0.83 9.40
N THR A 156 -8.01 -1.89 10.06
CA THR A 156 -8.89 -2.92 9.50
C THR A 156 -10.18 -2.32 8.93
N TYR A 157 -10.75 -1.32 9.61
CA TYR A 157 -11.93 -0.60 9.14
C TYR A 157 -11.79 -0.05 7.73
N PHE A 158 -10.61 0.48 7.38
CA PHE A 158 -10.37 1.07 6.06
C PHE A 158 -10.16 0.05 4.94
N LEU A 159 -10.05 -1.23 5.29
CA LEU A 159 -9.77 -2.33 4.36
C LEU A 159 -10.98 -3.24 4.12
N HIS A 160 -12.14 -2.98 4.75
CA HIS A 160 -13.30 -3.90 4.70
C HIS A 160 -13.90 -4.08 3.29
N GLU A 161 -13.65 -3.15 2.36
CA GLU A 161 -14.08 -3.26 0.96
C GLU A 161 -13.02 -3.88 0.04
N VAL A 162 -11.85 -4.26 0.59
CA VAL A 162 -10.83 -4.97 -0.19
C VAL A 162 -11.22 -6.43 -0.35
N LYS A 163 -11.11 -6.96 -1.58
CA LYS A 163 -11.49 -8.34 -1.86
C LYS A 163 -10.55 -9.34 -1.18
N ASP A 164 -11.09 -10.41 -0.63
CA ASP A 164 -10.34 -11.45 0.09
C ASP A 164 -9.17 -12.01 -0.69
N CYS A 165 -9.32 -12.17 -2.02
CA CYS A 165 -8.25 -12.68 -2.89
C CYS A 165 -7.02 -11.76 -3.00
N LEU A 166 -7.13 -10.50 -2.55
CA LEU A 166 -6.03 -9.53 -2.52
C LEU A 166 -5.36 -9.45 -1.15
N LEU A 167 -5.91 -10.13 -0.14
CA LEU A 167 -5.41 -10.12 1.22
C LEU A 167 -4.40 -11.27 1.41
N TYR A 168 -3.12 -10.96 1.31
CA TYR A 168 -2.02 -11.83 1.68
C TYR A 168 -1.15 -11.10 2.71
N THR A 169 -0.88 -11.74 3.85
CA THR A 169 0.18 -11.27 4.74
C THR A 169 1.50 -11.91 4.38
N SER A 170 2.56 -11.12 4.36
CA SER A 170 3.87 -11.63 4.76
C SER A 170 3.87 -11.70 6.30
N ASP A 171 4.59 -12.65 6.92
CA ASP A 171 4.78 -12.73 8.38
C ASP A 171 5.40 -11.43 8.97
N ALA A 172 5.68 -10.43 8.15
CA ALA A 172 6.26 -9.14 8.51
C ALA A 172 5.31 -8.20 9.27
N ALA A 173 4.01 -8.40 9.18
CA ALA A 173 3.02 -7.57 9.88
C ALA A 173 2.80 -7.99 11.34
N ASP A 174 3.44 -9.10 11.78
CA ASP A 174 3.23 -9.69 13.10
C ASP A 174 4.38 -9.40 14.10
N GLU A 175 5.43 -8.68 13.72
CA GLU A 175 6.52 -8.22 14.56
C GLU A 175 6.41 -6.71 14.84
#